data_61f840e68a95c191bc8178badc7940e2
#
_entry.id   61f840e68a95c191bc8178badc7940e2
#
_cell.length_a   1.000
_cell.length_b   1.000
_cell.length_c   1.000
_cell.angle_alpha   90.00
_cell.angle_beta   90.00
_cell.angle_gamma   90.00
#
_symmetry.space_group_name_H-M   'P 1'
#
loop_
_entity.id
_entity.type
_entity.pdbx_description
1 polymer ?
#
loop_
_entity_poly.entity_id
_entity_poly.type
_entity_poly.pdbx_seq_one_letter_code
_entity_poly.pdbx_strand_id
1 'polypeptide(L)'
;SEMCIRDRYLTEMSNIAIKWGGTIDKFIGDAILVFFGDPKTKGKEEDAVSCVSMAMEMLEKLNSLRITWRKKGLAKPLNARIGIHTGVCTVGNFGSEDRLDYTIIGNGVNLASRLETSSEVNKILLSEDTYLLVRNKIACKKKKSINVKGISYPVQTYEVSGFLDLNKNLFEKNIPGLSLSLDKTEIEDNESAIKLLSDVLKKLKSSNNK
;
A
#
# COMPACT_ATOMS: atom_id res chain seq x y z
N SER A 1 -24.14 14.46 15.94
CA SER A 1 -23.31 14.21 17.13
C SER A 1 -22.02 13.53 16.73
N GLU A 2 -20.96 13.65 17.53
CA GLU A 2 -19.66 13.01 17.29
C GLU A 2 -19.78 11.47 17.17
N MET A 3 -20.72 10.87 17.89
CA MET A 3 -21.03 9.46 17.83
C MET A 3 -21.45 9.00 16.41
N CYS A 4 -22.32 9.78 15.76
CA CYS A 4 -22.73 9.47 14.37
C CYS A 4 -21.57 9.59 13.35
N ILE A 5 -20.57 10.43 13.62
CA ILE A 5 -19.39 10.59 12.75
C ILE A 5 -18.51 9.36 12.86
N ARG A 6 -18.20 8.93 14.08
CA ARG A 6 -17.37 7.75 14.34
C ARG A 6 -18.03 6.49 13.80
N ASP A 7 -19.32 6.30 14.05
CA ASP A 7 -20.07 5.13 13.58
C ASP A 7 -20.07 5.08 12.04
N ARG A 8 -20.29 6.22 11.39
CA ARG A 8 -20.23 6.28 9.94
C ARG A 8 -18.82 6.00 9.41
N TYR A 9 -17.78 6.55 10.05
CA TYR A 9 -16.39 6.27 9.71
C TYR A 9 -16.11 4.77 9.80
N LEU A 10 -16.38 4.15 10.94
CA LEU A 10 -16.12 2.73 11.15
C LEU A 10 -16.90 1.85 10.16
N THR A 11 -18.16 2.19 9.87
CA THR A 11 -18.98 1.48 8.88
C THR A 11 -18.36 1.54 7.48
N GLU A 12 -17.96 2.73 7.03
CA GLU A 12 -17.38 2.91 5.71
C GLU A 12 -16.02 2.19 5.60
N MET A 13 -15.18 2.26 6.62
CA MET A 13 -13.89 1.55 6.66
C MET A 13 -14.08 0.03 6.67
N SER A 14 -15.06 -0.48 7.43
CA SER A 14 -15.38 -1.90 7.46
C SER A 14 -15.86 -2.41 6.09
N ASN A 15 -16.71 -1.66 5.41
CA ASN A 15 -17.19 -2.01 4.08
C ASN A 15 -16.05 -2.08 3.07
N ILE A 16 -15.10 -1.15 3.14
CA ILE A 16 -13.90 -1.15 2.29
C ILE A 16 -13.02 -2.36 2.61
N ALA A 17 -12.79 -2.68 3.90
CA ALA A 17 -12.00 -3.85 4.29
C ALA A 17 -12.59 -5.15 3.73
N ILE A 18 -13.89 -5.36 3.89
CA ILE A 18 -14.60 -6.54 3.38
C ILE A 18 -14.55 -6.58 1.84
N LYS A 19 -14.76 -5.46 1.16
CA LYS A 19 -14.69 -5.34 -0.30
C LYS A 19 -13.36 -5.85 -0.86
N TRP A 20 -12.24 -5.53 -0.20
CA TRP A 20 -10.90 -5.95 -0.61
C TRP A 20 -10.53 -7.37 -0.17
N GLY A 21 -11.37 -8.03 0.63
CA GLY A 21 -11.14 -9.38 1.13
C GLY A 21 -10.33 -9.41 2.43
N GLY A 22 -10.25 -8.28 3.13
CA GLY A 22 -9.66 -8.21 4.47
C GLY A 22 -10.58 -8.79 5.52
N THR A 23 -10.01 -9.44 6.52
CA THR A 23 -10.70 -9.93 7.72
C THR A 23 -10.54 -8.88 8.83
N ILE A 24 -11.66 -8.37 9.33
CA ILE A 24 -11.65 -7.43 10.45
C ILE A 24 -11.46 -8.24 11.74
N ASP A 25 -10.35 -7.99 12.42
CA ASP A 25 -10.05 -8.62 13.70
C ASP A 25 -10.84 -7.95 14.83
N LYS A 26 -10.56 -6.69 15.07
CA LYS A 26 -11.23 -5.91 16.12
C LYS A 26 -11.16 -4.42 15.89
N PHE A 27 -12.02 -3.72 16.61
CA PHE A 27 -11.93 -2.26 16.77
C PHE A 27 -11.21 -1.94 18.09
N ILE A 28 -10.25 -1.02 18.04
CA ILE A 28 -9.48 -0.55 19.19
C ILE A 28 -9.74 0.96 19.32
N GLY A 29 -10.80 1.33 20.04
CA GLY A 29 -11.27 2.71 20.04
C GLY A 29 -11.83 3.12 18.68
N ASP A 30 -11.15 4.02 18.00
CA ASP A 30 -11.42 4.46 16.63
C ASP A 30 -10.54 3.79 15.57
N ALA A 31 -9.59 2.95 15.98
CA ALA A 31 -8.75 2.17 15.09
C ALA A 31 -9.39 0.83 14.71
N ILE A 32 -9.03 0.33 13.55
CA ILE A 32 -9.46 -0.96 13.00
C ILE A 32 -8.23 -1.81 12.74
N LEU A 33 -8.18 -3.01 13.30
CA LEU A 33 -7.20 -4.03 12.95
C LEU A 33 -7.79 -4.95 11.89
N VAL A 34 -7.13 -5.01 10.74
CA VAL A 34 -7.52 -5.84 9.59
C VAL A 34 -6.34 -6.69 9.18
N PHE A 35 -6.58 -7.95 8.83
CA PHE A 35 -5.55 -8.82 8.27
C PHE A 35 -6.02 -9.50 6.98
N PHE A 36 -5.06 -10.00 6.21
CA PHE A 36 -5.26 -10.71 4.96
C PHE A 36 -4.58 -12.08 5.03
N GLY A 37 -5.02 -13.00 4.19
CA GLY A 37 -4.44 -14.33 4.10
C GLY A 37 -5.18 -15.42 4.86
N ASP A 38 -6.21 -15.07 5.65
CA ASP A 38 -7.09 -16.00 6.35
C ASP A 38 -8.48 -15.39 6.52
N PRO A 39 -9.58 -16.12 6.36
CA PRO A 39 -9.69 -17.53 5.97
C PRO A 39 -9.46 -17.80 4.48
N LYS A 40 -9.32 -16.75 3.66
CA LYS A 40 -9.07 -16.84 2.23
C LYS A 40 -7.80 -16.09 1.87
N THR A 41 -6.97 -16.68 1.02
CA THR A 41 -5.78 -16.04 0.48
C THR A 41 -5.80 -16.10 -1.05
N LYS A 42 -5.23 -15.07 -1.68
CA LYS A 42 -4.91 -15.01 -3.11
C LYS A 42 -3.40 -15.20 -3.35
N GLY A 43 -2.65 -15.49 -2.29
CA GLY A 43 -1.20 -15.52 -2.27
C GLY A 43 -0.59 -14.23 -1.71
N LYS A 44 0.63 -14.34 -1.16
CA LYS A 44 1.28 -13.26 -0.39
C LYS A 44 1.32 -11.92 -1.13
N GLU A 45 1.67 -11.92 -2.41
CA GLU A 45 1.77 -10.70 -3.21
C GLU A 45 0.41 -10.05 -3.45
N GLU A 46 -0.58 -10.83 -3.89
CA GLU A 46 -1.93 -10.31 -4.16
C GLU A 46 -2.63 -9.85 -2.87
N ASP A 47 -2.43 -10.55 -1.76
CA ASP A 47 -2.97 -10.16 -0.46
C ASP A 47 -2.30 -8.85 0.03
N ALA A 48 -0.99 -8.70 -0.14
CA ALA A 48 -0.28 -7.47 0.19
C ALA A 48 -0.74 -6.28 -0.68
N VAL A 49 -0.89 -6.49 -2.00
CA VAL A 49 -1.42 -5.47 -2.92
C VAL A 49 -2.86 -5.10 -2.57
N SER A 50 -3.71 -6.09 -2.26
CA SER A 50 -5.10 -5.86 -1.83
C SER A 50 -5.15 -5.05 -0.53
N CYS A 51 -4.28 -5.36 0.44
CA CYS A 51 -4.17 -4.65 1.71
C CYS A 51 -3.77 -3.17 1.50
N VAL A 52 -2.76 -2.91 0.69
CA VAL A 52 -2.32 -1.52 0.40
C VAL A 52 -3.38 -0.76 -0.39
N SER A 53 -4.03 -1.41 -1.37
CA SER A 53 -5.11 -0.80 -2.15
C SER A 53 -6.33 -0.46 -1.29
N MET A 54 -6.70 -1.35 -0.36
CA MET A 54 -7.70 -1.10 0.67
C MET A 54 -7.36 0.17 1.48
N ALA A 55 -6.12 0.27 1.96
CA ALA A 55 -5.67 1.41 2.76
C ALA A 55 -5.72 2.73 1.96
N MET A 56 -5.37 2.71 0.68
CA MET A 56 -5.49 3.86 -0.21
C MET A 56 -6.95 4.29 -0.37
N GLU A 57 -7.86 3.35 -0.64
CA GLU A 57 -9.30 3.63 -0.76
C GLU A 57 -9.88 4.15 0.57
N MET A 58 -9.42 3.63 1.72
CA MET A 58 -9.83 4.14 3.05
C MET A 58 -9.46 5.61 3.23
N LEU A 59 -8.25 6.04 2.84
CA LEU A 59 -7.84 7.45 2.92
C LEU A 59 -8.62 8.34 1.95
N GLU A 60 -8.89 7.89 0.74
CA GLU A 60 -9.74 8.61 -0.23
C GLU A 60 -11.16 8.78 0.30
N LYS A 61 -11.74 7.72 0.85
CA LYS A 61 -13.07 7.75 1.45
C LYS A 61 -13.12 8.70 2.65
N LEU A 62 -12.10 8.65 3.51
CA LEU A 62 -11.99 9.57 4.64
C LEU A 62 -11.93 11.03 4.18
N ASN A 63 -11.21 11.33 3.12
CA ASN A 63 -11.15 12.67 2.55
C ASN A 63 -12.54 13.12 2.05
N SER A 64 -13.28 12.25 1.37
CA SER A 64 -14.66 12.52 0.91
C SER A 64 -15.62 12.75 2.08
N LEU A 65 -15.49 11.97 3.16
CA LEU A 65 -16.27 12.15 4.38
C LEU A 65 -15.99 13.50 5.05
N ARG A 66 -14.72 13.94 5.11
CA ARG A 66 -14.33 15.26 5.64
C ARG A 66 -15.00 16.40 4.91
N ILE A 67 -15.04 16.33 3.57
CA ILE A 67 -15.70 17.36 2.75
C ILE A 67 -17.20 17.44 3.13
N THR A 68 -17.84 16.27 3.25
CA THR A 68 -19.25 16.17 3.63
C THR A 68 -19.51 16.70 5.04
N TRP A 69 -18.66 16.35 6.00
CA TRP A 69 -18.79 16.80 7.39
C TRP A 69 -18.53 18.30 7.55
N ARG A 70 -17.55 18.83 6.81
CA ARG A 70 -17.28 20.30 6.81
C ARG A 70 -18.50 21.08 6.32
N LYS A 71 -19.19 20.59 5.26
CA LYS A 71 -20.44 21.20 4.78
C LYS A 71 -21.57 21.17 5.82
N LYS A 72 -21.51 20.23 6.77
CA LYS A 72 -22.45 20.12 7.90
C LYS A 72 -22.02 20.87 9.15
N GLY A 73 -21.00 21.74 9.05
CA GLY A 73 -20.53 22.58 10.15
C GLY A 73 -19.59 21.91 11.16
N LEU A 74 -19.04 20.72 10.84
CA LEU A 74 -18.09 20.03 11.70
C LEU A 74 -16.68 20.60 11.49
N ALA A 75 -16.16 21.31 12.50
CA ALA A 75 -14.90 22.05 12.41
C ALA A 75 -13.66 21.17 12.53
N LYS A 76 -13.72 20.04 13.26
CA LYS A 76 -12.57 19.17 13.48
C LYS A 76 -12.52 18.03 12.45
N PRO A 77 -11.51 18.00 11.57
CA PRO A 77 -11.35 16.90 10.64
C PRO A 77 -10.89 15.62 11.38
N LEU A 78 -11.53 14.49 11.07
CA LEU A 78 -11.02 13.18 11.46
C LEU A 78 -9.79 12.86 10.61
N ASN A 79 -8.70 12.43 11.23
CA ASN A 79 -7.47 12.03 10.56
C ASN A 79 -7.17 10.56 10.85
N ALA A 80 -6.49 9.90 9.93
CA ALA A 80 -6.05 8.53 10.10
C ALA A 80 -4.56 8.37 9.80
N ARG A 81 -3.95 7.38 10.41
CA ARG A 81 -2.63 6.86 10.07
C ARG A 81 -2.79 5.38 9.80
N ILE A 82 -2.03 4.85 8.87
CA ILE A 82 -2.11 3.45 8.51
C ILE A 82 -0.71 2.84 8.51
N GLY A 83 -0.53 1.74 9.23
CA GLY A 83 0.68 0.93 9.23
C GLY A 83 0.38 -0.46 8.68
N ILE A 84 1.21 -0.94 7.75
CA ILE A 84 1.04 -2.25 7.13
C ILE A 84 2.34 -3.04 7.21
N HIS A 85 2.24 -4.26 7.71
CA HIS A 85 3.34 -5.22 7.76
C HIS A 85 2.88 -6.58 7.23
N THR A 86 3.80 -7.27 6.56
CA THR A 86 3.62 -8.65 6.12
C THR A 86 4.59 -9.54 6.89
N GLY A 87 4.08 -10.52 7.61
CA GLY A 87 4.89 -11.42 8.43
C GLY A 87 4.11 -12.65 8.86
N VAL A 88 4.80 -13.56 9.54
CA VAL A 88 4.18 -14.77 10.10
C VAL A 88 3.40 -14.39 11.35
N CYS A 89 2.13 -14.76 11.36
CA CYS A 89 1.22 -14.60 12.49
C CYS A 89 0.44 -15.88 12.74
N THR A 90 -0.04 -16.06 13.96
CA THR A 90 -0.95 -17.15 14.31
C THR A 90 -2.38 -16.60 14.31
N VAL A 91 -3.25 -17.26 13.54
CA VAL A 91 -4.67 -16.92 13.46
C VAL A 91 -5.47 -18.05 14.10
N GLY A 92 -6.46 -17.73 14.89
CA GLY A 92 -7.31 -18.75 15.53
C GLY A 92 -8.25 -18.17 16.58
N ASN A 93 -8.97 -19.06 17.24
CA ASN A 93 -9.81 -18.71 18.39
C ASN A 93 -8.96 -18.69 19.66
N PHE A 94 -8.83 -17.52 20.26
CA PHE A 94 -8.10 -17.32 21.50
C PHE A 94 -9.01 -16.74 22.57
N GLY A 95 -8.84 -17.19 23.79
CA GLY A 95 -9.62 -16.70 24.94
C GLY A 95 -9.83 -17.75 26.02
N SER A 96 -10.82 -17.54 26.88
CA SER A 96 -11.27 -18.49 27.88
C SER A 96 -12.34 -19.42 27.31
N GLU A 97 -12.72 -20.47 28.09
CA GLU A 97 -13.81 -21.39 27.71
C GLU A 97 -15.14 -20.66 27.45
N ASP A 98 -15.39 -19.56 28.17
CA ASP A 98 -16.61 -18.77 28.06
C ASP A 98 -16.56 -17.66 27.01
N ARG A 99 -15.37 -17.32 26.51
CA ARG A 99 -15.18 -16.23 25.54
C ARG A 99 -14.00 -16.50 24.62
N LEU A 100 -14.30 -16.87 23.39
CA LEU A 100 -13.35 -17.07 22.31
C LEU A 100 -13.49 -15.97 21.27
N ASP A 101 -12.39 -15.30 20.99
CA ASP A 101 -12.29 -14.31 19.91
C ASP A 101 -11.41 -14.88 18.79
N TYR A 102 -11.93 -14.88 17.57
CA TYR A 102 -11.13 -15.20 16.39
C TYR A 102 -10.22 -14.02 16.10
N THR A 103 -8.93 -14.20 16.30
CA THR A 103 -7.97 -13.08 16.27
C THR A 103 -6.60 -13.51 15.74
N ILE A 104 -5.79 -12.51 15.41
CA ILE A 104 -4.39 -12.67 14.97
C ILE A 104 -3.43 -12.31 16.10
N ILE A 105 -2.44 -13.17 16.34
CA ILE A 105 -1.39 -12.98 17.34
C ILE A 105 -0.01 -13.12 16.68
N GLY A 106 0.92 -12.26 17.06
CA GLY A 106 2.30 -12.32 16.60
C GLY A 106 3.02 -10.98 16.66
N ASN A 107 4.34 -11.04 16.54
CA ASN A 107 5.17 -9.82 16.50
C ASN A 107 4.82 -8.91 15.31
N GLY A 108 4.29 -9.47 14.23
CA GLY A 108 3.84 -8.72 13.06
C GLY A 108 2.72 -7.73 13.38
N VAL A 109 1.79 -8.09 14.28
CA VAL A 109 0.72 -7.19 14.73
C VAL A 109 1.30 -5.98 15.47
N ASN A 110 2.29 -6.21 16.35
CA ASN A 110 2.97 -5.15 17.07
C ASN A 110 3.75 -4.23 16.12
N LEU A 111 4.39 -4.81 15.09
CA LEU A 111 5.11 -4.03 14.09
C LEU A 111 4.14 -3.18 13.25
N ALA A 112 3.01 -3.72 12.81
CA ALA A 112 1.98 -2.94 12.10
C ALA A 112 1.49 -1.75 12.94
N SER A 113 1.24 -1.94 14.24
CA SER A 113 0.86 -0.86 15.16
C SER A 113 1.98 0.19 15.29
N ARG A 114 3.26 -0.21 15.31
CA ARG A 114 4.39 0.73 15.37
C ARG A 114 4.55 1.50 14.06
N LEU A 115 4.32 0.88 12.92
CA LEU A 115 4.28 1.57 11.64
C LEU A 115 3.14 2.60 11.60
N GLU A 116 1.95 2.24 12.11
CA GLU A 116 0.83 3.19 12.22
C GLU A 116 1.24 4.41 13.04
N THR A 117 1.74 4.23 14.26
CA THR A 117 2.14 5.33 15.14
C THR A 117 3.29 6.17 14.59
N SER A 118 4.16 5.58 13.77
CA SER A 118 5.30 6.25 13.12
C SER A 118 4.93 6.89 11.78
N SER A 119 3.74 6.60 11.26
CA SER A 119 3.24 7.19 10.01
C SER A 119 2.90 8.67 10.18
N GLU A 120 3.12 9.45 9.15
CA GLU A 120 2.57 10.80 9.07
C GLU A 120 1.05 10.75 8.97
N VAL A 121 0.40 11.83 9.40
CA VAL A 121 -1.07 11.96 9.37
C VAL A 121 -1.58 11.85 7.93
N ASN A 122 -2.60 11.01 7.72
CA ASN A 122 -3.19 10.72 6.42
C ASN A 122 -2.23 10.06 5.43
N LYS A 123 -1.27 9.29 5.93
CA LYS A 123 -0.32 8.53 5.16
C LYS A 123 -0.38 7.05 5.50
N ILE A 124 0.18 6.24 4.61
CA ILE A 124 0.32 4.79 4.75
C ILE A 124 1.80 4.47 4.83
N LEU A 125 2.23 3.82 5.90
CA LEU A 125 3.61 3.41 6.10
C LEU A 125 3.71 1.89 6.06
N LEU A 126 4.61 1.38 5.23
CA LEU A 126 4.89 -0.04 5.03
C LEU A 126 6.21 -0.44 5.68
N SER A 127 6.31 -1.68 6.15
CA SER A 127 7.61 -2.34 6.36
C SER A 127 8.26 -2.70 5.02
N GLU A 128 9.56 -2.97 5.05
CA GLU A 128 10.31 -3.46 3.88
C GLU A 128 9.73 -4.77 3.34
N ASP A 129 9.33 -5.70 4.23
CA ASP A 129 8.70 -6.96 3.82
C ASP A 129 7.47 -6.75 2.95
N THR A 130 6.60 -5.81 3.33
CA THR A 130 5.41 -5.47 2.53
C THR A 130 5.82 -4.74 1.25
N TYR A 131 6.75 -3.79 1.33
CA TYR A 131 7.22 -3.04 0.16
C TYR A 131 7.75 -3.98 -0.94
N LEU A 132 8.56 -4.97 -0.59
CA LEU A 132 9.12 -5.93 -1.55
C LEU A 132 8.04 -6.70 -2.33
N LEU A 133 6.89 -6.97 -1.71
CA LEU A 133 5.76 -7.65 -2.35
C LEU A 133 4.95 -6.73 -3.28
N VAL A 134 4.90 -5.44 -2.98
CA VAL A 134 4.00 -4.51 -3.71
C VAL A 134 4.72 -3.58 -4.68
N ARG A 135 6.06 -3.52 -4.65
CA ARG A 135 6.88 -2.55 -5.38
C ARG A 135 6.66 -2.49 -6.89
N ASN A 136 6.17 -3.59 -7.49
CA ASN A 136 5.90 -3.65 -8.93
C ASN A 136 4.51 -3.09 -9.31
N LYS A 137 3.64 -2.82 -8.33
CA LYS A 137 2.28 -2.30 -8.54
C LYS A 137 2.03 -0.98 -7.79
N ILE A 138 2.76 -0.73 -6.71
CA ILE A 138 2.57 0.42 -5.82
C ILE A 138 3.84 1.27 -5.78
N ALA A 139 3.70 2.56 -6.08
CA ALA A 139 4.77 3.54 -5.94
C ALA A 139 4.96 3.89 -4.46
N CYS A 140 6.19 3.77 -3.98
CA CYS A 140 6.55 4.05 -2.59
C CYS A 140 7.79 4.92 -2.50
N LYS A 141 7.86 5.73 -1.45
CA LYS A 141 9.01 6.55 -1.10
C LYS A 141 9.69 5.99 0.14
N LYS A 142 10.99 5.71 0.05
CA LYS A 142 11.80 5.28 1.19
C LYS A 142 11.80 6.35 2.28
N LYS A 143 11.53 5.95 3.52
CA LYS A 143 11.53 6.80 4.72
C LYS A 143 12.61 6.35 5.70
N LYS A 144 12.72 7.01 6.84
CA LYS A 144 13.67 6.63 7.90
C LYS A 144 13.30 5.28 8.51
N SER A 145 14.32 4.49 8.86
CA SER A 145 14.12 3.25 9.62
C SER A 145 13.59 3.57 11.03
N ILE A 146 12.80 2.65 11.57
CA ILE A 146 12.28 2.74 12.94
C ILE A 146 12.82 1.61 13.80
N ASN A 147 13.07 1.89 15.08
CA ASN A 147 13.41 0.88 16.07
C ASN A 147 12.14 0.38 16.76
N VAL A 148 11.96 -0.93 16.81
CA VAL A 148 10.78 -1.56 17.40
C VAL A 148 11.22 -2.48 18.52
N LYS A 149 10.61 -2.33 19.71
CA LYS A 149 10.90 -3.20 20.87
C LYS A 149 10.64 -4.67 20.49
N GLY A 150 11.64 -5.52 20.73
CA GLY A 150 11.58 -6.95 20.40
C GLY A 150 12.09 -7.30 18.99
N ILE A 151 12.55 -6.31 18.21
CA ILE A 151 13.23 -6.52 16.93
C ILE A 151 14.66 -5.96 17.09
N SER A 152 15.68 -6.78 16.84
CA SER A 152 17.09 -6.46 17.10
C SER A 152 17.74 -5.54 16.07
N TYR A 153 17.06 -5.26 14.96
CA TYR A 153 17.56 -4.41 13.87
C TYR A 153 16.54 -3.33 13.51
N PRO A 154 17.00 -2.17 12.99
CA PRO A 154 16.10 -1.12 12.51
C PRO A 154 15.26 -1.61 11.33
N VAL A 155 13.95 -1.42 11.41
CA VAL A 155 13.02 -1.77 10.33
C VAL A 155 12.99 -0.63 9.31
N GLN A 156 13.38 -0.91 8.08
CA GLN A 156 13.27 0.06 6.98
C GLN A 156 11.81 0.28 6.63
N THR A 157 11.43 1.55 6.42
CA THR A 157 10.04 1.91 6.15
C THR A 157 9.87 2.59 4.79
N TYR A 158 8.67 2.48 4.22
CA TYR A 158 8.29 3.02 2.93
C TYR A 158 6.90 3.66 3.01
N GLU A 159 6.77 4.89 2.53
CA GLU A 159 5.49 5.60 2.45
C GLU A 159 4.86 5.37 1.08
N VAL A 160 3.60 4.98 1.04
CA VAL A 160 2.84 4.81 -0.19
C VAL A 160 2.58 6.15 -0.85
N SER A 161 2.87 6.26 -2.15
CA SER A 161 2.63 7.46 -2.97
C SER A 161 1.44 7.31 -3.92
N GLY A 162 1.08 6.09 -4.27
CA GLY A 162 -0.02 5.78 -5.19
C GLY A 162 0.21 4.48 -5.96
N PHE A 163 -0.62 4.19 -6.94
CA PHE A 163 -0.34 3.13 -7.89
C PHE A 163 0.82 3.52 -8.80
N LEU A 164 1.64 2.54 -9.17
CA LEU A 164 2.58 2.75 -10.28
C LEU A 164 1.78 3.02 -11.55
N ASP A 165 2.06 4.15 -12.18
CA ASP A 165 1.56 4.43 -13.52
C ASP A 165 2.42 3.64 -14.51
N LEU A 166 2.02 2.41 -14.78
CA LEU A 166 2.72 1.53 -15.72
C LEU A 166 2.84 2.18 -17.11
N ASN A 167 1.90 3.05 -17.47
CA ASN A 167 1.95 3.80 -18.73
C ASN A 167 3.05 4.86 -18.74
N LYS A 168 3.47 5.38 -17.59
CA LYS A 168 4.64 6.30 -17.52
C LYS A 168 5.98 5.59 -17.69
N ASN A 169 6.03 4.31 -17.40
CA ASN A 169 7.24 3.51 -17.54
C ASN A 169 7.31 2.81 -18.90
N LEU A 170 6.17 2.61 -19.55
CA LEU A 170 6.06 2.01 -20.86
C LEU A 170 5.99 3.11 -21.94
N PHE A 171 6.98 3.16 -22.80
CA PHE A 171 6.98 4.02 -23.97
C PHE A 171 6.85 3.13 -25.22
N GLU A 172 5.71 3.24 -25.91
CA GLU A 172 5.49 2.56 -27.18
C GLU A 172 5.23 3.58 -28.29
N LYS A 173 5.98 3.45 -29.37
CA LYS A 173 5.79 4.23 -30.60
C LYS A 173 5.97 3.33 -31.81
N ASN A 174 4.99 3.33 -32.67
CA ASN A 174 4.98 2.57 -33.92
C ASN A 174 4.77 3.52 -35.09
N ILE A 175 5.72 3.46 -36.04
CA ILE A 175 5.61 4.11 -37.36
C ILE A 175 5.92 3.07 -38.44
N PRO A 176 5.51 3.25 -39.68
CA PRO A 176 5.84 2.30 -40.73
C PRO A 176 7.34 2.02 -40.81
N GLY A 177 7.74 0.76 -40.59
CA GLY A 177 9.14 0.31 -40.60
C GLY A 177 9.89 0.48 -39.29
N LEU A 178 9.30 1.07 -38.23
CA LEU A 178 9.96 1.18 -36.91
C LEU A 178 8.95 1.00 -35.78
N SER A 179 9.21 0.00 -34.94
CA SER A 179 8.53 -0.19 -33.65
C SER A 179 9.52 0.01 -32.52
N LEU A 180 9.19 0.85 -31.56
CA LEU A 180 9.96 1.07 -30.35
C LEU A 180 9.09 0.81 -29.14
N SER A 181 9.50 -0.16 -28.32
CA SER A 181 8.92 -0.43 -27.01
C SER A 181 10.01 -0.31 -25.95
N LEU A 182 9.77 0.47 -24.92
CA LEU A 182 10.71 0.69 -23.82
C LEU A 182 9.96 0.62 -22.50
N ASP A 183 10.26 -0.39 -21.70
CA ASP A 183 9.76 -0.52 -20.34
C ASP A 183 10.89 -0.21 -19.35
N LYS A 184 10.76 0.93 -18.68
CA LYS A 184 11.78 1.39 -17.70
C LYS A 184 11.87 0.50 -16.47
N THR A 185 10.87 -0.35 -16.20
CA THR A 185 10.89 -1.26 -15.05
C THR A 185 11.72 -2.51 -15.31
N GLU A 186 11.87 -2.88 -16.59
CA GLU A 186 12.61 -4.06 -17.04
C GLU A 186 14.06 -3.75 -17.45
N ILE A 187 14.43 -2.46 -17.47
CA ILE A 187 15.81 -2.05 -17.83
C ILE A 187 16.71 -2.21 -16.59
N GLU A 188 17.57 -3.24 -16.61
CA GLU A 188 18.58 -3.47 -15.57
C GLU A 188 19.78 -2.52 -15.70
N ASP A 189 20.18 -2.19 -16.93
CA ASP A 189 21.31 -1.31 -17.24
C ASP A 189 20.92 -0.18 -18.20
N ASN A 190 20.81 1.02 -17.65
CA ASN A 190 20.46 2.23 -18.39
C ASN A 190 21.55 2.62 -19.42
N GLU A 191 22.85 2.35 -19.17
CA GLU A 191 23.94 2.72 -20.08
C GLU A 191 23.85 1.89 -21.36
N SER A 192 23.64 0.59 -21.24
CA SER A 192 23.42 -0.31 -22.38
C SER A 192 22.20 0.08 -23.20
N ALA A 193 21.08 0.43 -22.54
CA ALA A 193 19.88 0.91 -23.23
C ALA A 193 20.12 2.20 -24.00
N ILE A 194 20.80 3.18 -23.41
CA ILE A 194 21.17 4.44 -24.06
C ILE A 194 22.10 4.20 -25.25
N LYS A 195 23.07 3.30 -25.12
CA LYS A 195 23.99 2.95 -26.20
C LYS A 195 23.24 2.32 -27.38
N LEU A 196 22.34 1.38 -27.14
CA LEU A 196 21.51 0.75 -28.16
C LEU A 196 20.68 1.81 -28.93
N LEU A 197 19.99 2.70 -28.21
CA LEU A 197 19.19 3.77 -28.83
C LEU A 197 20.08 4.73 -29.67
N SER A 198 21.26 5.03 -29.17
CA SER A 198 22.25 5.90 -29.88
C SER A 198 22.72 5.26 -31.19
N ASP A 199 22.95 3.94 -31.19
CA ASP A 199 23.38 3.20 -32.38
C ASP A 199 22.29 3.12 -33.44
N VAL A 200 21.04 2.92 -33.03
CA VAL A 200 19.85 2.97 -33.91
C VAL A 200 19.75 4.37 -34.54
N LEU A 201 19.91 5.42 -33.75
CA LEU A 201 19.82 6.81 -34.21
C LEU A 201 20.90 7.14 -35.20
N LYS A 202 22.13 6.65 -35.00
CA LYS A 202 23.25 6.79 -35.98
C LYS A 202 22.94 6.11 -37.32
N LYS A 203 22.40 4.88 -37.27
CA LYS A 203 22.02 4.14 -38.51
C LYS A 203 20.93 4.88 -39.29
N LEU A 204 19.90 5.41 -38.62
CA LEU A 204 18.84 6.18 -39.29
C LEU A 204 19.36 7.46 -39.91
N LYS A 205 20.31 8.18 -39.28
CA LYS A 205 20.93 9.40 -39.81
C LYS A 205 21.85 9.10 -41.01
N SER A 206 22.58 7.99 -41.01
CA SER A 206 23.43 7.59 -42.11
C SER A 206 22.65 7.16 -43.36
N SER A 207 21.42 6.73 -43.22
CA SER A 207 20.55 6.35 -44.37
C SER A 207 19.87 7.54 -45.04
N ASN A 208 19.86 8.73 -44.42
CA ASN A 208 19.28 9.96 -44.98
C ASN A 208 20.30 10.79 -45.80
N ASN A 209 21.57 10.36 -45.95
CA ASN A 209 22.60 11.02 -46.70
C ASN A 209 22.92 10.32 -48.05
N LYS A 210 21.93 9.62 -48.62
CA LYS A 210 22.01 9.09 -49.99
C LYS A 210 20.91 9.64 -50.86
#